data_87913e63f761e7382455607872cfa0fa
#
_entry.id   87913e63f761e7382455607872cfa0fa
#
_cell.length_a   1.000
_cell.length_b   1.000
_cell.length_c   1.000
_cell.angle_alpha   90.00
_cell.angle_beta   90.00
_cell.angle_gamma   90.00
#
_symmetry.space_group_name_H-M   'P 1'
#
loop_
_entity.id
_entity.type
_entity.pdbx_description
1 polymer ?
#
loop_
_entity_poly.entity_id
_entity_poly.type
_entity_poly.pdbx_seq_one_letter_code
_entity_poly.pdbx_strand_id
1 'polypeptide(L)'
;MRAARLVLGIISVLIVMAVAVVAAYAWGSASGEPIKEETTSRTSEIITAVEREEEIVLLSTATQGLHTVEREAKIFKWELPGSRRTNILQYTFTAQLGIDGGDVAIRQTDTDSYRVTVPPFKSIGFKDPEFKTVHRDGRALSFITEEIDSAEAVTEILNDEKRQEHIDANRDLLEGQARNFYTGIIHAIDEDVQLQFEFR
;
A
#
# COMPACT_ATOMS: atom_id res chain seq x y z
N MET A 1 41.33 -40.84 -60.27
CA MET A 1 42.14 -40.05 -59.27
C MET A 1 41.75 -38.57 -59.12
N ARG A 2 41.19 -37.88 -60.11
CA ARG A 2 40.79 -36.46 -59.99
C ARG A 2 39.53 -36.28 -59.11
N ALA A 3 38.52 -37.15 -59.19
CA ALA A 3 37.31 -37.06 -58.41
C ALA A 3 37.52 -37.23 -56.91
N ALA A 4 38.44 -38.16 -56.51
CA ALA A 4 38.76 -38.37 -55.09
C ALA A 4 39.44 -37.15 -54.43
N ARG A 5 40.29 -36.42 -55.19
CA ARG A 5 40.91 -35.20 -54.70
C ARG A 5 39.91 -34.04 -54.58
N LEU A 6 38.92 -33.95 -55.45
CA LEU A 6 37.83 -32.99 -55.38
C LEU A 6 36.94 -33.26 -54.13
N VAL A 7 36.58 -34.49 -53.90
CA VAL A 7 35.75 -34.89 -52.75
C VAL A 7 36.53 -34.62 -51.42
N LEU A 8 37.85 -34.96 -51.41
CA LEU A 8 38.64 -34.65 -50.23
C LEU A 8 38.77 -33.15 -49.97
N GLY A 9 38.86 -32.32 -51.04
CA GLY A 9 38.90 -30.88 -50.91
C GLY A 9 37.58 -30.29 -50.37
N ILE A 10 36.45 -30.81 -50.80
CA ILE A 10 35.13 -30.38 -50.28
C ILE A 10 34.94 -30.75 -48.82
N ILE A 11 35.36 -31.95 -48.43
CA ILE A 11 35.28 -32.41 -47.05
C ILE A 11 36.18 -31.57 -46.15
N SER A 12 37.38 -31.21 -46.59
CA SER A 12 38.27 -30.32 -45.79
C SER A 12 37.71 -28.95 -45.61
N VAL A 13 37.08 -28.35 -46.62
CA VAL A 13 36.42 -27.02 -46.50
C VAL A 13 35.25 -27.08 -45.53
N LEU A 14 34.44 -28.15 -45.58
CA LEU A 14 33.32 -28.32 -44.64
C LEU A 14 33.78 -28.47 -43.22
N ILE A 15 34.89 -29.19 -42.98
CA ILE A 15 35.48 -29.35 -41.63
C ILE A 15 35.98 -27.98 -41.12
N VAL A 16 36.70 -27.23 -41.94
CA VAL A 16 37.18 -25.91 -41.58
C VAL A 16 36.04 -24.96 -41.26
N MET A 17 34.97 -25.00 -42.05
CA MET A 17 33.79 -24.17 -41.83
C MET A 17 33.09 -24.58 -40.50
N ALA A 18 32.96 -25.88 -40.25
CA ALA A 18 32.36 -26.37 -39.00
C ALA A 18 33.16 -25.94 -37.78
N VAL A 19 34.51 -26.02 -37.85
CA VAL A 19 35.43 -25.58 -36.75
C VAL A 19 35.30 -24.07 -36.57
N ALA A 20 35.24 -23.27 -37.63
CA ALA A 20 35.04 -21.83 -37.55
C ALA A 20 33.72 -21.43 -36.88
N VAL A 21 32.64 -22.14 -37.20
CA VAL A 21 31.31 -21.89 -36.55
C VAL A 21 31.37 -22.26 -35.08
N VAL A 22 31.96 -23.39 -34.71
CA VAL A 22 32.11 -23.78 -33.27
C VAL A 22 33.01 -22.81 -32.52
N ALA A 23 34.12 -22.36 -33.12
CA ALA A 23 34.99 -21.36 -32.53
C ALA A 23 34.27 -19.98 -32.36
N ALA A 24 33.50 -19.55 -33.33
CA ALA A 24 32.71 -18.31 -33.24
C ALA A 24 31.63 -18.41 -32.15
N TYR A 25 30.99 -19.57 -32.04
CA TYR A 25 30.00 -19.82 -30.98
C TYR A 25 30.62 -19.84 -29.58
N ALA A 26 31.75 -20.52 -29.45
CA ALA A 26 32.51 -20.61 -28.18
C ALA A 26 33.05 -19.20 -27.77
N TRP A 27 33.50 -18.41 -28.74
CA TRP A 27 33.99 -17.06 -28.45
C TRP A 27 32.83 -16.10 -28.12
N GLY A 28 31.69 -16.20 -28.80
CA GLY A 28 30.47 -15.43 -28.51
C GLY A 28 29.88 -15.76 -27.14
N SER A 29 29.97 -17.01 -26.69
CA SER A 29 29.48 -17.43 -25.36
C SER A 29 30.45 -17.07 -24.22
N ALA A 30 31.77 -16.90 -24.51
CA ALA A 30 32.76 -16.56 -23.50
C ALA A 30 32.83 -15.03 -23.24
N SER A 31 32.35 -14.20 -24.17
CA SER A 31 32.29 -12.73 -24.04
C SER A 31 30.92 -12.19 -23.65
N GLY A 32 29.96 -13.05 -23.41
CA GLY A 32 28.65 -12.67 -22.85
C GLY A 32 28.80 -12.28 -21.39
N GLU A 33 29.10 -11.01 -21.11
CA GLU A 33 28.80 -10.46 -19.79
C GLU A 33 27.30 -10.69 -19.51
N PRO A 34 26.92 -11.16 -18.31
CA PRO A 34 25.50 -11.29 -17.99
C PRO A 34 24.88 -9.89 -18.14
N ILE A 35 23.87 -9.77 -19.01
CA ILE A 35 23.05 -8.58 -19.14
C ILE A 35 22.47 -8.33 -17.74
N LYS A 36 23.10 -7.40 -17.01
CA LYS A 36 22.52 -6.87 -15.79
C LYS A 36 21.33 -6.02 -16.23
N GLU A 37 20.14 -6.51 -16.04
CA GLU A 37 18.95 -5.67 -16.09
C GLU A 37 19.05 -4.63 -14.98
N GLU A 38 19.52 -3.46 -15.34
CA GLU A 38 19.47 -2.30 -14.48
C GLU A 38 18.03 -1.77 -14.52
N THR A 39 17.21 -2.20 -13.57
CA THR A 39 15.85 -1.69 -13.40
C THR A 39 15.95 -0.25 -12.90
N THR A 40 15.92 0.70 -13.82
CA THR A 40 15.85 2.13 -13.49
C THR A 40 14.39 2.49 -13.24
N SER A 41 14.00 2.57 -11.97
CA SER A 41 12.72 3.13 -11.57
C SER A 41 12.79 4.65 -11.61
N ARG A 42 11.96 5.30 -12.42
CA ARG A 42 11.78 6.76 -12.43
C ARG A 42 10.41 7.08 -11.90
N THR A 43 10.37 7.71 -10.73
CA THR A 43 9.14 8.29 -10.19
C THR A 43 9.05 9.74 -10.65
N SER A 44 7.96 10.09 -11.31
CA SER A 44 7.62 11.48 -11.65
C SER A 44 6.49 11.91 -10.74
N GLU A 45 6.78 12.80 -9.81
CA GLU A 45 5.81 13.36 -8.89
C GLU A 45 5.43 14.76 -9.35
N ILE A 46 4.13 15.01 -9.45
CA ILE A 46 3.57 16.31 -9.82
C ILE A 46 2.73 16.80 -8.66
N ILE A 47 3.14 17.89 -8.04
CA ILE A 47 2.32 18.61 -7.06
C ILE A 47 1.25 19.38 -7.84
N THR A 48 0.00 18.94 -7.76
CA THR A 48 -1.13 19.50 -8.52
C THR A 48 -1.87 20.61 -7.78
N ALA A 49 -1.81 20.62 -6.45
CA ALA A 49 -2.43 21.64 -5.62
C ALA A 49 -1.68 21.78 -4.28
N VAL A 50 -1.73 22.99 -3.73
CA VAL A 50 -1.33 23.27 -2.34
C VAL A 50 -2.57 23.83 -1.65
N GLU A 51 -3.09 23.09 -0.68
CA GLU A 51 -4.24 23.47 0.11
C GLU A 51 -3.80 23.70 1.57
N ARG A 52 -4.41 24.69 2.23
CA ARG A 52 -4.12 24.96 3.63
C ARG A 52 -5.11 24.17 4.48
N GLU A 53 -4.57 23.25 5.29
CA GLU A 53 -5.36 22.47 6.24
C GLU A 53 -4.96 22.80 7.68
N GLU A 54 -5.93 22.81 8.59
CA GLU A 54 -5.73 23.05 10.02
C GLU A 54 -6.10 21.78 10.80
N GLU A 55 -5.48 20.65 10.43
CA GLU A 55 -5.76 19.36 11.04
C GLU A 55 -5.16 19.23 12.42
N ILE A 56 -5.97 18.78 13.39
CA ILE A 56 -5.55 18.52 14.76
C ILE A 56 -5.64 17.03 15.02
N VAL A 57 -4.49 16.36 15.22
CA VAL A 57 -4.42 14.96 15.63
C VAL A 57 -4.71 14.88 17.13
N LEU A 58 -5.80 14.21 17.49
CA LEU A 58 -6.21 14.01 18.88
C LEU A 58 -5.79 12.64 19.42
N LEU A 59 -5.71 11.64 18.54
CA LEU A 59 -5.40 10.26 18.92
C LEU A 59 -4.55 9.59 17.85
N SER A 60 -3.56 8.82 18.29
CA SER A 60 -2.77 7.93 17.43
C SER A 60 -2.91 6.49 17.93
N THR A 61 -3.44 5.60 17.07
CA THR A 61 -3.71 4.20 17.41
C THR A 61 -2.87 3.28 16.56
N ALA A 62 -1.98 2.50 17.20
CA ALA A 62 -1.21 1.46 16.50
C ALA A 62 -2.12 0.27 16.19
N THR A 63 -2.13 -0.13 14.93
CA THR A 63 -2.94 -1.23 14.42
C THR A 63 -2.06 -2.26 13.74
N GLN A 64 -2.29 -3.54 14.04
CA GLN A 64 -1.64 -4.67 13.38
C GLN A 64 -2.70 -5.70 13.04
N GLY A 65 -2.62 -6.29 11.85
CA GLY A 65 -3.58 -7.29 11.42
C GLY A 65 -3.08 -8.18 10.30
N LEU A 66 -3.93 -9.14 9.94
CA LEU A 66 -3.77 -10.00 8.79
C LEU A 66 -4.97 -9.80 7.87
N HIS A 67 -4.69 -9.53 6.62
CA HIS A 67 -5.71 -9.44 5.57
C HIS A 67 -5.55 -10.65 4.65
N THR A 68 -6.61 -11.44 4.51
CA THR A 68 -6.61 -12.63 3.67
C THR A 68 -7.48 -12.39 2.44
N VAL A 69 -6.89 -12.51 1.27
CA VAL A 69 -7.60 -12.47 0.00
C VAL A 69 -7.60 -13.86 -0.62
N GLU A 70 -8.78 -14.35 -0.95
CA GLU A 70 -8.96 -15.61 -1.67
C GLU A 70 -9.64 -15.33 -3.01
N ARG A 71 -9.10 -15.92 -4.07
CA ARG A 71 -9.70 -15.90 -5.42
C ARG A 71 -9.83 -17.31 -5.94
N GLU A 72 -10.94 -17.60 -6.60
CA GLU A 72 -11.24 -18.88 -7.21
C GLU A 72 -11.84 -18.66 -8.60
N ALA A 73 -11.35 -19.38 -9.61
CA ALA A 73 -11.90 -19.30 -10.95
C ALA A 73 -13.28 -19.95 -11.00
N LYS A 74 -14.21 -19.32 -11.74
CA LYS A 74 -15.57 -19.82 -11.94
C LYS A 74 -15.82 -20.08 -13.42
N ILE A 75 -16.43 -21.22 -13.74
CA ILE A 75 -16.96 -21.52 -15.08
C ILE A 75 -18.48 -21.48 -14.97
N PHE A 76 -19.11 -20.49 -15.63
CA PHE A 76 -20.54 -20.15 -15.45
C PHE A 76 -20.84 -19.79 -13.98
N LYS A 77 -21.56 -20.67 -13.27
CA LYS A 77 -21.91 -20.50 -11.83
C LYS A 77 -21.19 -21.48 -10.91
N TRP A 78 -20.30 -22.31 -11.47
CA TRP A 78 -19.60 -23.35 -10.72
C TRP A 78 -18.18 -22.94 -10.40
N GLU A 79 -17.80 -23.08 -9.15
CA GLU A 79 -16.41 -22.90 -8.70
C GLU A 79 -15.56 -24.05 -9.22
N LEU A 80 -14.39 -23.74 -9.78
CA LEU A 80 -13.49 -24.75 -10.34
C LEU A 80 -12.59 -25.30 -9.23
N PRO A 81 -12.79 -26.56 -8.80
CA PRO A 81 -11.97 -27.15 -7.74
C PRO A 81 -10.48 -27.12 -8.11
N GLY A 82 -9.64 -26.67 -7.18
CA GLY A 82 -8.19 -26.61 -7.37
C GLY A 82 -7.68 -25.32 -8.04
N SER A 83 -8.53 -24.34 -8.35
CA SER A 83 -8.14 -23.04 -8.91
C SER A 83 -7.90 -21.97 -7.84
N ARG A 84 -8.14 -22.28 -6.55
CA ARG A 84 -8.03 -21.33 -5.46
C ARG A 84 -6.62 -20.79 -5.32
N ARG A 85 -6.53 -19.46 -5.18
CA ARG A 85 -5.35 -18.72 -4.75
C ARG A 85 -5.64 -18.03 -3.42
N THR A 86 -4.68 -18.07 -2.51
CA THR A 86 -4.77 -17.39 -1.21
C THR A 86 -3.54 -16.52 -1.05
N ASN A 87 -3.75 -15.28 -0.65
CA ASN A 87 -2.69 -14.35 -0.27
C ASN A 87 -3.00 -13.79 1.12
N ILE A 88 -2.05 -13.91 2.04
CA ILE A 88 -2.17 -13.36 3.39
C ILE A 88 -1.16 -12.23 3.52
N LEU A 89 -1.68 -11.03 3.71
CA LEU A 89 -0.93 -9.81 3.91
C LEU A 89 -0.97 -9.42 5.39
N GLN A 90 0.16 -9.41 6.04
CA GLN A 90 0.32 -8.78 7.35
C GLN A 90 0.49 -7.29 7.17
N TYR A 91 -0.20 -6.50 7.97
CA TYR A 91 -0.07 -5.05 7.96
C TYR A 91 0.13 -4.51 9.36
N THR A 92 0.86 -3.40 9.44
CA THR A 92 1.04 -2.60 10.64
C THR A 92 1.03 -1.14 10.24
N PHE A 93 0.30 -0.31 10.96
CA PHE A 93 0.31 1.14 10.77
C PHE A 93 -0.17 1.84 12.03
N THR A 94 0.09 3.14 12.12
CA THR A 94 -0.48 4.01 13.15
C THR A 94 -1.54 4.89 12.49
N ALA A 95 -2.82 4.66 12.84
CA ALA A 95 -3.92 5.53 12.42
C ALA A 95 -3.89 6.82 13.25
N GLN A 96 -3.90 7.95 12.57
CA GLN A 96 -4.00 9.27 13.19
C GLN A 96 -5.44 9.78 13.00
N LEU A 97 -6.12 9.96 14.13
CA LEU A 97 -7.51 10.39 14.18
C LEU A 97 -7.60 11.78 14.82
N GLY A 98 -8.51 12.61 14.34
CA GLY A 98 -8.62 13.97 14.82
C GLY A 98 -9.79 14.73 14.24
N ILE A 99 -9.63 16.02 14.13
CA ILE A 99 -10.64 16.97 13.65
C ILE A 99 -10.02 18.00 12.72
N ASP A 100 -10.88 18.66 11.95
CA ASP A 100 -10.54 19.92 11.32
C ASP A 100 -10.62 21.05 12.36
N GLY A 101 -9.47 21.64 12.71
CA GLY A 101 -9.39 22.69 13.71
C GLY A 101 -10.07 24.01 13.24
N GLY A 102 -10.11 24.24 11.92
CA GLY A 102 -10.78 25.40 11.34
C GLY A 102 -12.30 25.39 11.52
N ASP A 103 -12.89 24.18 11.67
CA ASP A 103 -14.33 24.00 11.83
C ASP A 103 -14.79 24.02 13.29
N VAL A 104 -13.87 24.13 14.25
CA VAL A 104 -14.22 24.25 15.68
C VAL A 104 -14.77 25.63 15.97
N ALA A 105 -15.94 25.67 16.57
CA ALA A 105 -16.56 26.94 16.96
C ALA A 105 -16.61 27.11 18.48
N ILE A 106 -16.03 28.19 18.98
CA ILE A 106 -16.08 28.56 20.39
C ILE A 106 -16.96 29.81 20.52
N ARG A 107 -18.06 29.69 21.25
CA ARG A 107 -19.03 30.78 21.44
C ARG A 107 -19.32 31.01 22.91
N GLN A 108 -19.26 32.26 23.33
CA GLN A 108 -19.72 32.66 24.67
C GLN A 108 -21.23 32.47 24.77
N THR A 109 -21.70 31.84 25.84
CA THR A 109 -23.10 31.59 26.14
C THR A 109 -23.59 32.39 27.36
N ASP A 110 -22.67 32.74 28.26
CA ASP A 110 -22.91 33.61 29.44
C ASP A 110 -21.60 34.28 29.82
N THR A 111 -21.59 35.13 30.89
CA THR A 111 -20.46 35.93 31.31
C THR A 111 -19.18 35.12 31.47
N ASP A 112 -19.27 33.90 32.06
CA ASP A 112 -18.11 33.03 32.32
C ASP A 112 -18.35 31.61 31.74
N SER A 113 -19.16 31.52 30.67
CA SER A 113 -19.53 30.25 30.07
C SER A 113 -19.33 30.24 28.56
N TYR A 114 -18.70 29.19 28.02
CA TYR A 114 -18.46 29.01 26.59
C TYR A 114 -18.95 27.66 26.11
N ARG A 115 -19.47 27.64 24.89
CA ARG A 115 -19.77 26.41 24.18
C ARG A 115 -18.71 26.17 23.12
N VAL A 116 -18.09 24.98 23.18
CA VAL A 116 -17.15 24.47 22.18
C VAL A 116 -17.88 23.44 21.33
N THR A 117 -18.14 23.78 20.08
CA THR A 117 -18.73 22.86 19.10
C THR A 117 -17.61 22.22 18.30
N VAL A 118 -17.46 20.91 18.46
CA VAL A 118 -16.42 20.10 17.83
C VAL A 118 -17.02 19.48 16.56
N PRO A 119 -16.36 19.62 15.39
CA PRO A 119 -16.81 19.01 14.14
C PRO A 119 -16.72 17.48 14.19
N PRO A 120 -17.25 16.75 13.19
CA PRO A 120 -17.08 15.31 13.09
C PRO A 120 -15.62 14.89 13.11
N PHE A 121 -15.32 13.79 13.80
CA PHE A 121 -14.00 13.21 13.79
C PHE A 121 -13.67 12.66 12.41
N LYS A 122 -12.40 12.79 12.01
CA LYS A 122 -11.90 12.30 10.73
C LYS A 122 -10.60 11.52 10.90
N SER A 123 -10.29 10.68 9.93
CA SER A 123 -8.96 10.11 9.80
C SER A 123 -8.06 11.15 9.13
N ILE A 124 -7.04 11.58 9.86
CA ILE A 124 -6.03 12.51 9.38
C ILE A 124 -5.05 11.80 8.44
N GLY A 125 -4.72 10.55 8.76
CA GLY A 125 -3.84 9.74 7.92
C GLY A 125 -3.31 8.50 8.60
N PHE A 126 -2.36 7.88 7.93
CA PHE A 126 -1.66 6.70 8.44
C PHE A 126 -0.16 6.97 8.48
N LYS A 127 0.44 6.67 9.61
CA LYS A 127 1.87 6.81 9.83
C LYS A 127 2.54 5.45 9.85
N ASP A 128 3.76 5.38 9.30
CA ASP A 128 4.61 4.20 9.27
C ASP A 128 3.90 2.92 8.77
N PRO A 129 3.21 2.95 7.61
CA PRO A 129 2.52 1.78 7.09
C PRO A 129 3.53 0.74 6.59
N GLU A 130 3.46 -0.47 7.13
CA GLU A 130 4.24 -1.62 6.70
C GLU A 130 3.31 -2.74 6.24
N PHE A 131 3.60 -3.31 5.07
CA PHE A 131 2.85 -4.42 4.50
C PHE A 131 3.82 -5.55 4.13
N LYS A 132 3.52 -6.76 4.58
CA LYS A 132 4.34 -7.94 4.32
C LYS A 132 3.48 -9.12 3.91
N THR A 133 3.74 -9.68 2.74
CA THR A 133 3.14 -10.95 2.35
C THR A 133 3.71 -12.07 3.23
N VAL A 134 2.86 -12.68 4.03
CA VAL A 134 3.23 -13.77 4.95
C VAL A 134 3.07 -15.11 4.27
N HIS A 135 2.02 -15.26 3.47
CA HIS A 135 1.70 -16.50 2.79
C HIS A 135 1.10 -16.23 1.41
N ARG A 136 1.58 -16.95 0.44
CA ARG A 136 1.02 -16.98 -0.93
C ARG A 136 0.95 -18.43 -1.36
N ASP A 137 -0.23 -18.93 -1.54
CA ASP A 137 -0.47 -20.29 -2.00
C ASP A 137 -1.35 -20.33 -3.25
N GLY A 138 -1.10 -21.30 -4.10
CA GLY A 138 -1.91 -21.60 -5.28
C GLY A 138 -2.01 -23.09 -5.49
N ARG A 139 -3.22 -23.61 -5.64
CA ARG A 139 -3.48 -25.01 -5.96
C ARG A 139 -3.11 -25.33 -7.40
N ALA A 140 -3.20 -26.61 -7.77
CA ALA A 140 -2.72 -27.15 -9.06
C ALA A 140 -3.26 -26.42 -10.31
N LEU A 141 -4.46 -25.84 -10.25
CA LEU A 141 -5.08 -25.08 -11.33
C LEU A 141 -5.11 -23.57 -11.05
N SER A 142 -4.36 -23.08 -10.09
CA SER A 142 -4.34 -21.65 -9.73
C SER A 142 -3.81 -20.76 -10.86
N PHE A 143 -3.08 -21.31 -11.82
CA PHE A 143 -2.58 -20.56 -12.99
C PHE A 143 -3.68 -19.98 -13.88
N ILE A 144 -4.92 -20.49 -13.78
CA ILE A 144 -6.09 -19.97 -14.50
C ILE A 144 -6.83 -18.88 -13.72
N THR A 145 -6.48 -18.66 -12.43
CA THR A 145 -7.04 -17.62 -11.58
C THR A 145 -6.13 -16.41 -11.64
N GLU A 146 -6.71 -15.22 -11.75
CA GLU A 146 -5.98 -13.95 -11.75
C GLU A 146 -5.10 -13.82 -10.50
N GLU A 147 -3.91 -13.26 -10.67
CA GLU A 147 -3.00 -13.03 -9.56
C GLU A 147 -3.58 -11.98 -8.61
N ILE A 148 -3.44 -12.23 -7.29
CA ILE A 148 -3.89 -11.29 -6.27
C ILE A 148 -2.89 -10.15 -6.18
N ASP A 149 -3.32 -8.94 -6.54
CA ASP A 149 -2.50 -7.74 -6.44
C ASP A 149 -2.42 -7.29 -4.98
N SER A 150 -1.19 -7.15 -4.48
CA SER A 150 -0.95 -6.64 -3.13
C SER A 150 -1.37 -5.18 -2.97
N ALA A 151 -1.35 -4.39 -4.05
CA ALA A 151 -1.79 -2.99 -4.01
C ALA A 151 -3.32 -2.88 -3.82
N GLU A 152 -4.09 -3.80 -4.41
CA GLU A 152 -5.55 -3.88 -4.18
C GLU A 152 -5.84 -4.20 -2.72
N ALA A 153 -5.13 -5.20 -2.14
CA ALA A 153 -5.27 -5.56 -0.74
C ALA A 153 -4.93 -4.39 0.21
N VAL A 154 -3.89 -3.61 -0.09
CA VAL A 154 -3.56 -2.39 0.66
C VAL A 154 -4.69 -1.36 0.59
N THR A 155 -5.28 -1.17 -0.60
CA THR A 155 -6.40 -0.24 -0.78
C THR A 155 -7.63 -0.67 0.03
N GLU A 156 -7.90 -1.97 0.11
CA GLU A 156 -8.99 -2.51 0.94
C GLU A 156 -8.75 -2.30 2.44
N ILE A 157 -7.50 -2.44 2.92
CA ILE A 157 -7.14 -2.23 4.32
C ILE A 157 -7.28 -0.76 4.73
N LEU A 158 -6.98 0.18 3.81
CA LEU A 158 -6.96 1.62 4.07
C LEU A 158 -8.17 2.37 3.49
N ASN A 159 -9.24 1.67 3.15
CA ASN A 159 -10.46 2.28 2.57
C ASN A 159 -11.23 3.13 3.60
N ASP A 160 -12.21 3.91 3.11
CA ASP A 160 -12.98 4.83 3.93
C ASP A 160 -13.84 4.11 4.98
N GLU A 161 -14.34 2.90 4.69
CA GLU A 161 -15.10 2.09 5.64
C GLU A 161 -14.23 1.71 6.85
N LYS A 162 -13.00 1.26 6.61
CA LYS A 162 -12.05 0.94 7.68
C LYS A 162 -11.62 2.18 8.47
N ARG A 163 -11.47 3.33 7.82
CA ARG A 163 -11.22 4.59 8.51
C ARG A 163 -12.36 4.95 9.45
N GLN A 164 -13.61 4.78 9.00
CA GLN A 164 -14.78 5.03 9.83
C GLN A 164 -14.89 4.05 10.99
N GLU A 165 -14.59 2.76 10.78
CA GLU A 165 -14.52 1.77 11.87
C GLU A 165 -13.52 2.19 12.95
N HIS A 166 -12.34 2.71 12.58
CA HIS A 166 -11.34 3.21 13.53
C HIS A 166 -11.85 4.41 14.33
N ILE A 167 -12.56 5.33 13.70
CA ILE A 167 -13.18 6.48 14.37
C ILE A 167 -14.22 6.00 15.38
N ASP A 168 -15.16 5.14 14.94
CA ASP A 168 -16.26 4.69 15.77
C ASP A 168 -15.79 3.85 16.97
N ALA A 169 -14.80 3.01 16.77
CA ALA A 169 -14.18 2.23 17.83
C ALA A 169 -13.46 3.08 18.89
N ASN A 170 -13.04 4.30 18.54
CA ASN A 170 -12.28 5.19 19.41
C ASN A 170 -13.03 6.48 19.76
N ARG A 171 -14.34 6.56 19.49
CA ARG A 171 -15.15 7.78 19.66
C ARG A 171 -15.04 8.38 21.04
N ASP A 172 -15.21 7.57 22.10
CA ASP A 172 -15.16 8.05 23.49
C ASP A 172 -13.79 8.63 23.85
N LEU A 173 -12.71 8.02 23.37
CA LEU A 173 -11.36 8.52 23.56
C LEU A 173 -11.14 9.83 22.81
N LEU A 174 -11.63 9.94 21.58
CA LEU A 174 -11.54 11.16 20.77
C LEU A 174 -12.29 12.32 21.43
N GLU A 175 -13.52 12.08 21.92
CA GLU A 175 -14.28 13.09 22.66
C GLU A 175 -13.56 13.53 23.94
N GLY A 176 -13.01 12.56 24.69
CA GLY A 176 -12.22 12.85 25.89
C GLY A 176 -10.98 13.68 25.59
N GLN A 177 -10.25 13.35 24.52
CA GLN A 177 -9.05 14.09 24.11
C GLN A 177 -9.39 15.50 23.59
N ALA A 178 -10.47 15.66 22.83
CA ALA A 178 -10.94 16.96 22.38
C ALA A 178 -11.32 17.85 23.56
N ARG A 179 -12.05 17.30 24.56
CA ARG A 179 -12.36 18.04 25.81
C ARG A 179 -11.10 18.49 26.51
N ASN A 180 -10.17 17.58 26.76
CA ASN A 180 -8.93 17.88 27.45
C ASN A 180 -8.09 18.95 26.72
N PHE A 181 -7.99 18.82 25.38
CA PHE A 181 -7.23 19.74 24.55
C PHE A 181 -7.79 21.17 24.62
N TYR A 182 -9.09 21.35 24.36
CA TYR A 182 -9.70 22.67 24.36
C TYR A 182 -9.87 23.24 25.77
N THR A 183 -10.13 22.41 26.77
CA THR A 183 -10.12 22.84 28.17
C THR A 183 -8.74 23.39 28.55
N GLY A 184 -7.67 22.66 28.21
CA GLY A 184 -6.31 23.12 28.51
C GLY A 184 -5.96 24.45 27.84
N ILE A 185 -6.35 24.65 26.58
CA ILE A 185 -6.09 25.92 25.88
C ILE A 185 -6.90 27.06 26.48
N ILE A 186 -8.18 26.88 26.78
CA ILE A 186 -9.07 27.94 27.26
C ILE A 186 -8.72 28.30 28.71
N HIS A 187 -8.52 27.31 29.58
CA HIS A 187 -8.14 27.53 30.96
C HIS A 187 -6.72 28.12 31.14
N ALA A 188 -5.85 27.97 30.14
CA ALA A 188 -4.57 28.67 30.14
C ALA A 188 -4.73 30.21 29.97
N ILE A 189 -5.90 30.65 29.44
CA ILE A 189 -6.24 32.08 29.28
C ILE A 189 -7.07 32.58 30.47
N ASP A 190 -8.07 31.78 30.89
CA ASP A 190 -8.96 32.10 32.02
C ASP A 190 -9.43 30.79 32.66
N GLU A 191 -9.00 30.58 33.95
CA GLU A 191 -9.27 29.35 34.70
C GLU A 191 -10.73 29.24 35.19
N ASP A 192 -11.42 30.37 35.33
CA ASP A 192 -12.74 30.43 35.97
C ASP A 192 -13.90 30.14 35.02
N VAL A 193 -13.64 30.05 33.70
CA VAL A 193 -14.68 29.82 32.69
C VAL A 193 -15.22 28.40 32.71
N GLN A 194 -16.53 28.27 32.49
CA GLN A 194 -17.22 26.99 32.35
C GLN A 194 -17.34 26.60 30.86
N LEU A 195 -17.00 25.35 30.55
CA LEU A 195 -17.03 24.86 29.17
C LEU A 195 -18.10 23.80 28.98
N GLN A 196 -18.92 24.00 27.95
CA GLN A 196 -19.87 23.02 27.45
C GLN A 196 -19.41 22.53 26.09
N PHE A 197 -19.31 21.21 25.90
CA PHE A 197 -18.88 20.58 24.65
C PHE A 197 -20.08 19.99 23.91
N GLU A 198 -20.15 20.28 22.63
CA GLU A 198 -21.12 19.72 21.68
C GLU A 198 -20.35 19.05 20.56
N PHE A 199 -20.56 17.75 20.33
CA PHE A 199 -19.94 16.96 19.26
C PHE A 199 -20.96 16.73 18.15
N ARG A 200 -20.54 16.86 16.90
CA ARG A 200 -21.38 16.67 15.70
C ARG A 200 -21.18 15.29 15.08
#